data_4ac4ddd6fed9e06caf22ca6174410f92
#
_entry.id   4ac4ddd6fed9e06caf22ca6174410f92
#
_cell.length_a   1.000
_cell.length_b   1.000
_cell.length_c   1.000
_cell.angle_alpha   90.00
_cell.angle_beta   90.00
_cell.angle_gamma   90.00
#
_symmetry.space_group_name_H-M   'P 1'
#
loop_
_entity.id
_entity.type
_entity.pdbx_description
1 polymer ?
#
loop_
_entity_poly.entity_id
_entity_poly.type
_entity_poly.pdbx_seq_one_letter_code
_entity_poly.pdbx_strand_id
1 'polypeptide(L)'
;MQDKTLSFERILSLTTLVANYLLYRYDVPIDLGESSTLEVWAEHKEKILELADYSETSETEAERKVYLYIRTKARPKAGCYQTKDADGKTIWKSPFNDEITGGYDTNNEETYLYLNDFDLTTQKEIYYQHERDFNLTNQEKLVIEMSFAGYNLYNDIYVFVFKEVLNTDSVGYVRTFFNRLCKKLEKESERIGLR
;
A
#
# COMPACT_ATOMS: atom_id res chain seq x y z
N MET A 1 -22.09 7.57 27.03
CA MET A 1 -20.97 8.24 26.30
C MET A 1 -20.50 7.24 25.28
N GLN A 2 -20.49 7.58 23.98
CA GLN A 2 -19.85 6.73 22.98
C GLN A 2 -18.34 6.74 23.25
N ASP A 3 -17.77 5.55 23.27
CA ASP A 3 -16.32 5.37 23.36
C ASP A 3 -15.70 5.93 22.06
N LYS A 4 -14.89 6.96 22.17
CA LYS A 4 -14.24 7.63 21.05
C LYS A 4 -12.83 7.09 20.83
N THR A 5 -12.73 5.78 20.80
CA THR A 5 -11.48 5.06 20.55
C THR A 5 -11.66 4.16 19.32
N LEU A 6 -10.64 4.03 18.48
CA LEU A 6 -10.67 3.11 17.34
C LEU A 6 -10.91 1.68 17.82
N SER A 7 -11.79 0.95 17.14
CA SER A 7 -12.02 -0.46 17.46
C SER A 7 -10.77 -1.30 17.25
N PHE A 8 -10.70 -2.44 17.95
CA PHE A 8 -9.58 -3.37 17.79
C PHE A 8 -9.46 -3.86 16.35
N GLU A 9 -10.57 -4.15 15.69
CA GLU A 9 -10.60 -4.57 14.28
C GLU A 9 -10.04 -3.47 13.38
N ARG A 10 -10.31 -2.20 13.69
CA ARG A 10 -9.76 -1.08 12.93
C ARG A 10 -8.27 -0.96 13.12
N ILE A 11 -7.77 -1.09 14.33
CA ILE A 11 -6.32 -1.09 14.62
C ILE A 11 -5.65 -2.27 13.90
N LEU A 12 -6.23 -3.46 13.93
CA LEU A 12 -5.71 -4.63 13.21
C LEU A 12 -5.68 -4.39 11.70
N SER A 13 -6.70 -3.75 11.14
CA SER A 13 -6.71 -3.32 9.74
C SER A 13 -5.54 -2.39 9.42
N LEU A 14 -5.19 -1.46 10.32
CA LEU A 14 -4.04 -0.59 10.14
C LEU A 14 -2.70 -1.33 10.22
N THR A 15 -2.57 -2.39 11.04
CA THR A 15 -1.37 -3.24 11.04
C THR A 15 -1.18 -3.95 9.69
N THR A 16 -2.25 -4.50 9.14
CA THR A 16 -2.24 -5.12 7.80
C THR A 16 -1.87 -4.11 6.72
N LEU A 17 -2.39 -2.89 6.80
CA LEU A 17 -2.01 -1.80 5.89
C LEU A 17 -0.51 -1.50 5.94
N VAL A 18 0.09 -1.50 7.12
CA VAL A 18 1.54 -1.28 7.27
C VAL A 18 2.33 -2.47 6.71
N ALA A 19 1.89 -3.71 6.94
CA ALA A 19 2.55 -4.90 6.40
C ALA A 19 2.57 -4.86 4.86
N ASN A 20 1.44 -4.56 4.24
CA ASN A 20 1.35 -4.36 2.79
C ASN A 20 2.23 -3.20 2.30
N TYR A 21 2.27 -2.08 3.03
CA TYR A 21 3.18 -0.99 2.70
C TYR A 21 4.65 -1.44 2.73
N LEU A 22 5.06 -2.26 3.72
CA LEU A 22 6.42 -2.79 3.80
C LEU A 22 6.74 -3.72 2.63
N LEU A 23 5.82 -4.61 2.29
CA LEU A 23 5.94 -5.48 1.11
C LEU A 23 6.15 -4.65 -0.16
N TYR A 24 5.24 -3.75 -0.44
CA TYR A 24 5.22 -3.03 -1.71
C TYR A 24 6.27 -1.93 -1.84
N ARG A 25 6.68 -1.32 -0.74
CA ARG A 25 7.64 -0.21 -0.79
C ARG A 25 9.08 -0.66 -0.63
N TYR A 26 9.29 -1.78 0.05
CA TYR A 26 10.61 -2.24 0.47
C TYR A 26 10.87 -3.71 0.12
N ASP A 27 9.96 -4.36 -0.61
CA ASP A 27 10.00 -5.79 -0.96
C ASP A 27 10.16 -6.71 0.27
N VAL A 28 9.72 -6.24 1.43
CA VAL A 28 9.73 -7.06 2.66
C VAL A 28 8.75 -8.22 2.49
N PRO A 29 9.17 -9.48 2.71
CA PRO A 29 8.24 -10.61 2.66
C PRO A 29 7.02 -10.38 3.56
N ILE A 30 5.83 -10.75 3.07
CA ILE A 30 4.57 -10.44 3.77
C ILE A 30 4.55 -10.98 5.20
N ASP A 31 5.02 -12.20 5.40
CA ASP A 31 5.07 -12.85 6.72
C ASP A 31 5.96 -12.07 7.70
N LEU A 32 7.07 -11.51 7.21
CA LEU A 32 7.96 -10.67 7.99
C LEU A 32 7.32 -9.30 8.27
N GLY A 33 6.63 -8.74 7.30
CA GLY A 33 5.87 -7.50 7.45
C GLY A 33 4.78 -7.64 8.51
N GLU A 34 3.97 -8.70 8.43
CA GLU A 34 2.91 -9.01 9.39
C GLU A 34 3.47 -9.27 10.80
N SER A 35 4.48 -10.13 10.94
CA SER A 35 5.11 -10.41 12.24
C SER A 35 5.70 -9.15 12.87
N SER A 36 6.36 -8.30 12.08
CA SER A 36 6.94 -7.04 12.54
C SER A 36 5.88 -6.06 13.04
N THR A 37 4.73 -5.96 12.37
CA THR A 37 3.63 -5.09 12.79
C THR A 37 2.91 -5.61 14.04
N LEU A 38 2.71 -6.92 14.15
CA LEU A 38 2.14 -7.56 15.33
C LEU A 38 3.07 -7.44 16.55
N GLU A 39 4.36 -7.54 16.36
CA GLU A 39 5.35 -7.30 17.42
C GLU A 39 5.29 -5.85 17.92
N VAL A 40 5.17 -4.87 17.01
CA VAL A 40 4.97 -3.47 17.39
C VAL A 40 3.67 -3.29 18.20
N TRP A 41 2.60 -3.94 17.79
CA TRP A 41 1.36 -3.93 18.57
C TRP A 41 1.57 -4.51 19.97
N ALA A 42 2.22 -5.65 20.10
CA ALA A 42 2.45 -6.30 21.38
C ALA A 42 3.32 -5.45 22.34
N GLU A 43 4.39 -4.85 21.81
CA GLU A 43 5.32 -4.04 22.62
C GLU A 43 4.80 -2.64 22.95
N HIS A 44 3.96 -2.06 22.09
CA HIS A 44 3.55 -0.67 22.17
C HIS A 44 2.04 -0.50 22.30
N LYS A 45 1.33 -1.53 22.78
CA LYS A 45 -0.13 -1.56 22.88
C LYS A 45 -0.71 -0.31 23.56
N GLU A 46 -0.16 0.07 24.73
CA GLU A 46 -0.65 1.23 25.49
C GLU A 46 -0.53 2.51 24.68
N LYS A 47 0.61 2.72 24.01
CA LYS A 47 0.83 3.90 23.17
C LYS A 47 -0.07 3.93 21.94
N ILE A 48 -0.32 2.78 21.33
CA ILE A 48 -1.23 2.66 20.19
C ILE A 48 -2.67 2.97 20.63
N LEU A 49 -3.11 2.48 21.77
CA LEU A 49 -4.44 2.79 22.32
C LEU A 49 -4.59 4.27 22.69
N GLU A 50 -3.55 4.91 23.22
CA GLU A 50 -3.52 6.36 23.45
C GLU A 50 -3.69 7.14 22.13
N LEU A 51 -3.00 6.73 21.07
CA LEU A 51 -3.11 7.36 19.75
C LEU A 51 -4.45 7.05 19.04
N ALA A 52 -5.09 5.96 19.41
CA ALA A 52 -6.39 5.53 18.89
C ALA A 52 -7.57 6.31 19.54
N ASP A 53 -7.35 7.02 20.64
CA ASP A 53 -8.35 7.91 21.24
C ASP A 53 -8.51 9.16 20.37
N TYR A 54 -9.74 9.39 19.91
CA TYR A 54 -10.11 10.56 19.11
C TYR A 54 -11.12 11.49 19.82
N SER A 55 -11.13 11.47 21.16
CA SER A 55 -12.00 12.33 21.96
C SER A 55 -11.79 13.83 21.67
N GLU A 56 -10.55 14.21 21.37
CA GLU A 56 -10.13 15.58 21.06
C GLU A 56 -9.83 15.83 19.56
N THR A 57 -9.93 14.79 18.72
CA THR A 57 -9.58 14.86 17.30
C THR A 57 -10.65 14.19 16.43
N SER A 58 -10.36 13.92 15.17
CA SER A 58 -11.21 13.09 14.32
C SER A 58 -10.73 11.64 14.29
N GLU A 59 -11.65 10.71 14.00
CA GLU A 59 -11.33 9.30 13.80
C GLU A 59 -10.25 9.11 12.74
N THR A 60 -10.35 9.80 11.61
CA THR A 60 -9.35 9.78 10.51
C THR A 60 -7.97 10.23 10.97
N GLU A 61 -7.90 11.25 11.85
CA GLU A 61 -6.61 11.71 12.38
C GLU A 61 -6.01 10.70 13.36
N ALA A 62 -6.81 10.03 14.18
CA ALA A 62 -6.37 8.95 15.05
C ALA A 62 -5.85 7.75 14.22
N GLU A 63 -6.57 7.34 13.18
CA GLU A 63 -6.12 6.30 12.25
C GLU A 63 -4.76 6.65 11.63
N ARG A 64 -4.60 7.88 11.17
CA ARG A 64 -3.34 8.35 10.60
C ARG A 64 -2.20 8.31 11.62
N LYS A 65 -2.42 8.73 12.86
CA LYS A 65 -1.42 8.68 13.94
C LYS A 65 -1.02 7.25 14.26
N VAL A 66 -1.99 6.35 14.41
CA VAL A 66 -1.76 4.92 14.66
C VAL A 66 -0.97 4.29 13.51
N TYR A 67 -1.41 4.50 12.26
CA TYR A 67 -0.72 4.01 11.06
C TYR A 67 0.74 4.47 11.02
N LEU A 68 0.99 5.78 11.16
CA LEU A 68 2.34 6.33 11.12
C LEU A 68 3.22 5.79 12.24
N TYR A 69 2.67 5.63 13.43
CA TYR A 69 3.39 5.08 14.57
C TYR A 69 3.81 3.63 14.32
N ILE A 70 2.87 2.76 13.94
CA ILE A 70 3.15 1.35 13.63
C ILE A 70 4.17 1.26 12.49
N ARG A 71 3.98 2.01 11.40
CA ARG A 71 4.91 2.05 10.27
C ARG A 71 6.34 2.41 10.69
N THR A 72 6.48 3.43 11.51
CA THR A 72 7.79 3.91 11.97
C THR A 72 8.52 2.87 12.80
N LYS A 73 7.78 2.14 13.63
CA LYS A 73 8.34 1.11 14.53
C LYS A 73 8.55 -0.24 13.81
N ALA A 74 7.71 -0.59 12.85
CA ALA A 74 7.80 -1.85 12.12
C ALA A 74 8.95 -1.88 11.10
N ARG A 75 9.29 -0.74 10.46
CA ARG A 75 10.39 -0.68 9.48
C ARG A 75 11.69 -1.31 9.96
N PRO A 76 12.29 -0.90 11.10
CA PRO A 76 13.54 -1.51 11.58
C PRO A 76 13.36 -2.97 11.98
N LYS A 77 12.19 -3.37 12.50
CA LYS A 77 11.89 -4.77 12.84
C LYS A 77 11.82 -5.66 11.60
N ALA A 78 11.32 -5.11 10.50
CA ALA A 78 11.29 -5.75 9.19
C ALA A 78 12.64 -5.68 8.44
N GLY A 79 13.73 -5.32 9.11
CA GLY A 79 15.06 -5.25 8.52
C GLY A 79 15.35 -4.00 7.71
N CYS A 80 14.39 -3.06 7.55
CA CYS A 80 14.65 -1.81 6.86
C CYS A 80 15.62 -0.93 7.64
N TYR A 81 16.52 -0.25 6.94
CA TYR A 81 17.54 0.61 7.54
C TYR A 81 17.57 1.99 6.88
N GLN A 82 18.09 2.98 7.62
CA GLN A 82 18.27 4.33 7.11
C GLN A 82 19.62 4.48 6.44
N THR A 83 19.65 5.17 5.30
CA THR A 83 20.84 5.58 4.58
C THR A 83 20.66 7.00 4.04
N LYS A 84 21.69 7.56 3.43
CA LYS A 84 21.61 8.85 2.73
C LYS A 84 21.61 8.60 1.23
N ASP A 85 20.79 9.35 0.50
CA ASP A 85 20.84 9.40 -0.96
C ASP A 85 21.98 10.30 -1.46
N ALA A 86 22.08 10.45 -2.79
CA ALA A 86 23.11 11.27 -3.43
C ALA A 86 23.06 12.75 -3.02
N ASP A 87 21.89 13.24 -2.62
CA ASP A 87 21.65 14.63 -2.18
C ASP A 87 21.81 14.79 -0.65
N GLY A 88 22.23 13.73 0.05
CA GLY A 88 22.41 13.72 1.50
C GLY A 88 21.11 13.61 2.31
N LYS A 89 19.97 13.42 1.66
CA LYS A 89 18.67 13.22 2.31
C LYS A 89 18.58 11.82 2.90
N THR A 90 18.08 11.70 4.12
CA THR A 90 17.84 10.40 4.76
C THR A 90 16.70 9.66 4.07
N ILE A 91 16.98 8.48 3.57
CA ILE A 91 16.01 7.56 2.96
C ILE A 91 16.02 6.21 3.67
N TRP A 92 14.92 5.48 3.54
CA TRP A 92 14.83 4.10 4.02
C TRP A 92 15.11 3.13 2.86
N LYS A 93 15.89 2.09 3.15
CA LYS A 93 16.15 0.96 2.27
C LYS A 93 15.83 -0.35 2.96
N SER A 94 15.69 -1.40 2.17
CA SER A 94 15.50 -2.78 2.61
C SER A 94 16.58 -3.66 2.01
N PRO A 95 17.11 -4.65 2.74
CA PRO A 95 18.04 -5.63 2.17
C PRO A 95 17.38 -6.46 1.06
N PHE A 96 16.06 -6.56 1.05
CA PHE A 96 15.32 -7.33 0.04
C PHE A 96 15.29 -6.62 -1.32
N ASN A 97 15.39 -5.29 -1.38
CA ASN A 97 15.49 -4.54 -2.63
C ASN A 97 16.84 -4.72 -3.35
N ASP A 98 17.90 -5.03 -2.60
CA ASP A 98 19.25 -5.16 -3.17
C ASP A 98 19.46 -6.57 -3.80
N GLU A 99 18.69 -7.58 -3.37
CA GLU A 99 18.74 -8.94 -3.92
C GLU A 99 17.94 -9.08 -5.23
N ILE A 100 17.02 -8.19 -5.52
CA ILE A 100 16.11 -8.21 -6.68
C ILE A 100 16.68 -7.47 -7.90
N THR A 101 17.95 -7.11 -7.92
CA THR A 101 18.63 -6.73 -9.17
C THR A 101 18.87 -7.90 -10.13
N GLY A 102 18.45 -9.09 -9.77
CA GLY A 102 18.35 -10.30 -10.58
C GLY A 102 16.95 -10.52 -11.15
N GLY A 103 16.52 -9.63 -12.06
CA GLY A 103 15.52 -10.00 -13.07
C GLY A 103 14.15 -10.46 -12.59
N TYR A 104 13.42 -9.67 -11.84
CA TYR A 104 11.98 -9.66 -12.06
C TYR A 104 11.73 -8.96 -13.39
N ASP A 105 11.41 -9.77 -14.35
CA ASP A 105 10.91 -9.32 -15.64
C ASP A 105 9.65 -8.50 -15.39
N THR A 106 9.78 -7.17 -15.47
CA THR A 106 8.78 -6.18 -15.07
C THR A 106 7.65 -6.03 -16.07
N ASN A 107 7.40 -7.08 -16.84
CA ASN A 107 6.29 -7.06 -17.78
C ASN A 107 5.18 -7.82 -17.12
N ASN A 108 4.23 -7.09 -16.57
CA ASN A 108 2.89 -7.61 -16.46
C ASN A 108 1.95 -6.90 -15.54
N GLU A 109 0.77 -6.79 -15.91
CA GLU A 109 -0.28 -6.44 -15.45
C GLU A 109 -1.60 -6.23 -15.73
N GLU A 110 -2.58 -5.85 -15.65
CA GLU A 110 -3.58 -5.64 -15.34
C GLU A 110 -4.78 -5.12 -15.69
N THR A 111 -5.69 -5.50 -16.11
CA THR A 111 -7.03 -5.37 -16.65
C THR A 111 -8.11 -5.08 -15.66
N TYR A 112 -7.70 -4.83 -14.49
CA TYR A 112 -8.55 -4.93 -13.36
C TYR A 112 -9.57 -3.83 -13.18
N LEU A 113 -9.16 -2.59 -13.44
CA LEU A 113 -10.02 -1.42 -13.33
C LEU A 113 -10.99 -1.25 -14.51
N TYR A 114 -10.90 -2.13 -15.50
CA TYR A 114 -11.69 -2.06 -16.72
C TYR A 114 -12.70 -3.16 -16.91
N LEU A 115 -12.68 -4.16 -16.07
CA LEU A 115 -13.62 -5.26 -16.12
C LEU A 115 -14.79 -4.99 -15.19
N ASN A 116 -15.40 -3.82 -15.33
CA ASN A 116 -16.56 -3.41 -14.52
C ASN A 116 -17.73 -4.40 -14.57
N ASP A 117 -17.77 -5.25 -15.59
CA ASP A 117 -18.79 -6.28 -15.78
C ASP A 117 -18.47 -7.59 -15.03
N PHE A 118 -17.28 -7.69 -14.44
CA PHE A 118 -16.84 -8.86 -13.70
C PHE A 118 -16.71 -8.56 -12.20
N ASP A 119 -16.98 -9.58 -11.39
CA ASP A 119 -16.69 -9.50 -9.96
C ASP A 119 -15.18 -9.42 -9.67
N LEU A 120 -14.86 -9.03 -8.44
CA LEU A 120 -13.50 -8.78 -8.00
C LEU A 120 -12.58 -10.01 -8.14
N THR A 121 -13.12 -11.21 -7.94
CA THR A 121 -12.36 -12.46 -8.02
C THR A 121 -11.98 -12.76 -9.46
N THR A 122 -12.95 -12.69 -10.36
CA THR A 122 -12.73 -12.87 -11.80
C THR A 122 -11.73 -11.85 -12.35
N GLN A 123 -11.84 -10.62 -11.89
CA GLN A 123 -10.90 -9.58 -12.29
C GLN A 123 -9.46 -9.92 -11.84
N LYS A 124 -9.26 -10.38 -10.61
CA LYS A 124 -7.95 -10.83 -10.11
C LYS A 124 -7.40 -12.01 -10.92
N GLU A 125 -8.24 -12.99 -11.23
CA GLU A 125 -7.85 -14.16 -12.03
C GLU A 125 -7.36 -13.74 -13.41
N ILE A 126 -8.12 -12.87 -14.10
CA ILE A 126 -7.73 -12.34 -15.41
C ILE A 126 -6.41 -11.56 -15.32
N TYR A 127 -6.27 -10.76 -14.28
CA TYR A 127 -5.04 -10.02 -14.00
C TYR A 127 -3.83 -10.94 -13.95
N TYR A 128 -3.81 -11.89 -13.03
CA TYR A 128 -2.68 -12.77 -12.83
C TYR A 128 -2.43 -13.71 -14.02
N GLN A 129 -3.49 -14.05 -14.77
CA GLN A 129 -3.38 -14.87 -15.96
C GLN A 129 -2.67 -14.16 -17.11
N HIS A 130 -2.86 -12.84 -17.23
CA HIS A 130 -2.27 -12.00 -18.27
C HIS A 130 -1.15 -11.12 -17.76
N GLU A 131 -0.61 -11.48 -16.60
CA GLU A 131 0.40 -10.70 -15.89
C GLU A 131 1.65 -10.36 -16.74
N ARG A 132 1.85 -10.95 -17.90
CA ARG A 132 3.01 -10.73 -18.82
C ARG A 132 2.71 -9.88 -20.04
N ASP A 133 1.48 -9.59 -20.29
CA ASP A 133 1.05 -8.99 -21.54
C ASP A 133 0.88 -7.46 -21.48
N PHE A 134 0.83 -6.90 -20.28
CA PHE A 134 0.65 -5.46 -20.04
C PHE A 134 1.99 -4.77 -19.76
N ASN A 135 2.16 -3.58 -20.29
CA ASN A 135 3.36 -2.78 -20.10
C ASN A 135 3.18 -1.75 -18.98
N LEU A 136 3.24 -2.20 -17.71
CA LEU A 136 3.07 -1.34 -16.54
C LEU A 136 4.38 -1.13 -15.78
N THR A 137 4.49 0.03 -15.15
CA THR A 137 5.57 0.34 -14.22
C THR A 137 5.33 -0.30 -12.85
N ASN A 138 6.36 -0.43 -12.04
CA ASN A 138 6.24 -0.96 -10.66
C ASN A 138 5.28 -0.14 -9.79
N GLN A 139 5.19 1.18 -9.98
CA GLN A 139 4.22 2.01 -9.27
C GLN A 139 2.78 1.73 -9.71
N GLU A 140 2.55 1.49 -11.00
CA GLU A 140 1.23 1.14 -11.53
C GLU A 140 0.78 -0.23 -11.01
N LYS A 141 1.67 -1.21 -11.02
CA LYS A 141 1.43 -2.54 -10.44
C LYS A 141 1.04 -2.44 -8.98
N LEU A 142 1.82 -1.71 -8.21
CA LEU A 142 1.60 -1.50 -6.80
C LEU A 142 0.22 -0.90 -6.51
N VAL A 143 -0.19 0.12 -7.27
CA VAL A 143 -1.51 0.75 -7.11
C VAL A 143 -2.63 -0.24 -7.45
N ILE A 144 -2.44 -1.11 -8.44
CA ILE A 144 -3.41 -2.16 -8.78
C ILE A 144 -3.52 -3.18 -7.64
N GLU A 145 -2.41 -3.70 -7.14
CA GLU A 145 -2.41 -4.65 -6.02
C GLU A 145 -3.06 -4.06 -4.75
N MET A 146 -2.79 -2.80 -4.47
CA MET A 146 -3.46 -2.09 -3.38
C MET A 146 -4.97 -2.00 -3.61
N SER A 147 -5.40 -1.72 -4.84
CA SER A 147 -6.82 -1.70 -5.20
C SER A 147 -7.46 -3.08 -5.02
N PHE A 148 -6.75 -4.15 -5.35
CA PHE A 148 -7.15 -5.53 -5.07
C PHE A 148 -7.27 -5.85 -3.58
N ALA A 149 -6.43 -5.23 -2.76
CA ALA A 149 -6.50 -5.34 -1.32
C ALA A 149 -7.60 -4.47 -0.69
N GLY A 150 -8.43 -3.80 -1.52
CA GLY A 150 -9.57 -3.01 -1.08
C GLY A 150 -9.27 -1.53 -0.85
N TYR A 151 -8.05 -1.06 -1.15
CA TYR A 151 -7.75 0.36 -1.07
C TYR A 151 -8.49 1.13 -2.16
N ASN A 152 -9.03 2.28 -1.83
CA ASN A 152 -9.79 3.10 -2.77
C ASN A 152 -9.60 4.60 -2.49
N LEU A 153 -10.09 5.45 -3.39
CA LEU A 153 -9.95 6.89 -3.28
C LEU A 153 -11.06 7.58 -2.44
N TYR A 154 -11.98 6.80 -1.86
CA TYR A 154 -13.09 7.31 -1.05
C TYR A 154 -12.75 7.39 0.44
N ASN A 155 -11.69 6.71 0.88
CA ASN A 155 -11.22 6.70 2.25
C ASN A 155 -9.93 7.52 2.37
N ASP A 156 -9.94 8.54 3.23
CA ASP A 156 -8.83 9.49 3.39
C ASP A 156 -7.53 8.82 3.84
N ILE A 157 -7.61 7.75 4.66
CA ILE A 157 -6.40 7.01 5.07
C ILE A 157 -5.79 6.26 3.88
N TYR A 158 -6.60 5.71 2.98
CA TYR A 158 -6.10 5.05 1.78
C TYR A 158 -5.49 6.06 0.80
N VAL A 159 -6.12 7.22 0.63
CA VAL A 159 -5.54 8.32 -0.14
C VAL A 159 -4.20 8.76 0.45
N PHE A 160 -4.08 8.80 1.77
CA PHE A 160 -2.81 9.08 2.43
C PHE A 160 -1.75 8.02 2.11
N VAL A 161 -2.10 6.72 2.14
CA VAL A 161 -1.19 5.63 1.79
C VAL A 161 -0.77 5.72 0.30
N PHE A 162 -1.69 6.00 -0.60
CA PHE A 162 -1.35 6.23 -2.02
C PHE A 162 -0.41 7.41 -2.22
N LYS A 163 -0.56 8.49 -1.47
CA LYS A 163 0.38 9.63 -1.51
C LYS A 163 1.80 9.19 -1.12
N GLU A 164 1.94 8.38 -0.09
CA GLU A 164 3.22 7.84 0.35
C GLU A 164 3.85 6.94 -0.72
N VAL A 165 3.05 6.04 -1.31
CA VAL A 165 3.49 5.11 -2.35
C VAL A 165 3.91 5.85 -3.62
N LEU A 166 3.13 6.84 -4.05
CA LEU A 166 3.42 7.64 -5.23
C LEU A 166 4.44 8.76 -4.96
N ASN A 167 4.94 8.86 -3.73
CA ASN A 167 5.89 9.88 -3.29
C ASN A 167 5.41 11.30 -3.62
N THR A 168 4.18 11.62 -3.27
CA THR A 168 3.54 12.90 -3.55
C THR A 168 2.74 13.40 -2.35
N ASP A 169 2.63 14.70 -2.19
CA ASP A 169 1.74 15.34 -1.21
C ASP A 169 0.37 15.72 -1.80
N SER A 170 0.21 15.58 -3.11
CA SER A 170 -0.95 16.05 -3.84
C SER A 170 -2.01 14.96 -4.01
N VAL A 171 -3.18 15.15 -3.42
CA VAL A 171 -4.39 14.34 -3.68
C VAL A 171 -4.81 14.41 -5.15
N GLY A 172 -4.66 15.59 -5.77
CA GLY A 172 -4.93 15.78 -7.19
C GLY A 172 -4.02 14.93 -8.08
N TYR A 173 -2.74 14.78 -7.72
CA TYR A 173 -1.83 13.90 -8.41
C TYR A 173 -2.25 12.43 -8.28
N VAL A 174 -2.61 11.97 -7.08
CA VAL A 174 -3.10 10.60 -6.86
C VAL A 174 -4.29 10.30 -7.76
N ARG A 175 -5.30 11.17 -7.79
CA ARG A 175 -6.49 11.01 -8.66
C ARG A 175 -6.13 11.02 -10.15
N THR A 176 -5.22 11.89 -10.55
CA THR A 176 -4.75 11.95 -11.94
C THR A 176 -3.99 10.69 -12.33
N PHE A 177 -3.18 10.15 -11.41
CA PHE A 177 -2.45 8.89 -11.61
C PHE A 177 -3.44 7.74 -11.84
N PHE A 178 -4.46 7.59 -10.99
CA PHE A 178 -5.52 6.58 -11.17
C PHE A 178 -6.22 6.71 -12.51
N ASN A 179 -6.63 7.93 -12.89
CA ASN A 179 -7.29 8.16 -14.19
C ASN A 179 -6.40 7.80 -15.39
N ARG A 180 -5.10 8.05 -15.30
CA ARG A 180 -4.14 7.65 -16.34
C ARG A 180 -3.95 6.14 -16.37
N LEU A 181 -3.84 5.53 -15.22
CA LEU A 181 -3.71 4.07 -15.08
C LEU A 181 -4.94 3.39 -15.67
N CYS A 182 -6.15 3.85 -15.34
CA CYS A 182 -7.38 3.35 -15.94
C CYS A 182 -7.35 3.38 -17.46
N LYS A 183 -7.04 4.52 -18.06
CA LYS A 183 -6.97 4.66 -19.51
C LYS A 183 -5.88 3.80 -20.17
N LYS A 184 -4.77 3.62 -19.45
CA LYS A 184 -3.68 2.75 -19.93
C LYS A 184 -4.13 1.30 -19.93
N LEU A 185 -4.77 0.83 -18.87
CA LEU A 185 -5.30 -0.53 -18.78
C LEU A 185 -6.35 -0.82 -19.84
N GLU A 186 -7.25 0.14 -20.13
CA GLU A 186 -8.22 0.03 -21.22
C GLU A 186 -7.52 -0.22 -22.57
N LYS A 187 -6.58 0.64 -22.90
CA LYS A 187 -5.82 0.52 -24.14
C LYS A 187 -5.02 -0.79 -24.25
N GLU A 188 -4.41 -1.21 -23.17
CA GLU A 188 -3.65 -2.46 -23.14
C GLU A 188 -4.58 -3.69 -23.24
N SER A 189 -5.76 -3.66 -22.59
CA SER A 189 -6.77 -4.71 -22.70
C SER A 189 -7.27 -4.90 -24.15
N GLU A 190 -7.51 -3.79 -24.84
CA GLU A 190 -7.86 -3.82 -26.26
C GLU A 190 -6.73 -4.43 -27.12
N ARG A 191 -5.49 -4.06 -26.83
CA ARG A 191 -4.30 -4.54 -27.55
C ARG A 191 -4.12 -6.06 -27.46
N ILE A 192 -4.42 -6.64 -26.30
CA ILE A 192 -4.26 -8.09 -26.07
C ILE A 192 -5.55 -8.88 -26.34
N GLY A 193 -6.62 -8.22 -26.80
CA GLY A 193 -7.85 -8.88 -27.24
C GLY A 193 -8.75 -9.35 -26.11
N LEU A 194 -8.68 -8.75 -24.95
CA LEU A 194 -9.61 -9.00 -23.82
C LEU A 194 -10.92 -8.19 -23.97
N ARG A 195 -11.01 -7.35 -24.97
CA ARG A 195 -12.18 -6.55 -25.35
C ARG A 195 -12.31 -6.46 -26.85
#